data_1d64ea1777e625411e3cd2790280f75e
#
_entry.id   1d64ea1777e625411e3cd2790280f75e
#
_cell.length_a   1.000
_cell.length_b   1.000
_cell.length_c   1.000
_cell.angle_alpha   90.00
_cell.angle_beta   90.00
_cell.angle_gamma   90.00
#
_symmetry.space_group_name_H-M   'P 1'
#
loop_
_entity.id
_entity.type
_entity.pdbx_description
1 polymer ?
#
loop_
_entity_poly.entity_id
_entity_poly.type
_entity_poly.pdbx_seq_one_letter_code
_entity_poly.pdbx_strand_id
1 'polypeptide(L)'
;HVAQWGTYVTAEEVSKNSARLKIRTSLQYDVEMQTEDSVQQADGTYVVFDSEIIPLIDVVLQSRLVDADGHVVGEAVSEAQLMPVAPAEMEQEIELKNPNLWSIDAPYMYKVESILKNKETGEVLDRYYTPTGIRTFRFDAQKGFILNGEQVKINGVCMHHDLGCLGAAVNTRAIERQLEILKEMGCNGIRCSHNPPAPELLDLCDRMGFIVMDETFDMWRKKKTRHDYSRYFNEWHERDLTDLIVRDRNHPSIFMWSIGNEVLEQWTDAKADTLSLAEANLVLNFGHSADMLAKDGEMSVNSLLTKKLADMVRKLDATR
;
A
#
# COMPACT_ATOMS: atom_id res chain seq x y z
N HIS A 1 -3.68 7.36 -19.87
CA HIS A 1 -4.52 7.05 -18.69
C HIS A 1 -3.71 7.16 -17.38
N VAL A 2 -4.41 7.21 -16.25
CA VAL A 2 -3.77 7.06 -14.94
C VAL A 2 -3.33 5.60 -14.79
N ALA A 3 -2.09 5.38 -14.37
CA ALA A 3 -1.58 4.03 -14.14
C ALA A 3 -2.40 3.29 -13.07
N GLN A 4 -2.40 1.96 -13.12
CA GLN A 4 -3.04 1.16 -12.09
C GLN A 4 -2.44 1.51 -10.71
N TRP A 5 -3.31 1.87 -9.74
CA TRP A 5 -2.92 2.39 -8.41
C TRP A 5 -1.97 3.60 -8.49
N GLY A 6 -2.02 4.33 -9.61
CA GLY A 6 -1.07 5.39 -9.94
C GLY A 6 -1.25 6.68 -9.14
N THR A 7 -2.36 6.86 -8.42
CA THR A 7 -2.55 8.03 -7.57
C THR A 7 -2.14 7.72 -6.13
N TYR A 8 -1.26 8.56 -5.56
CA TYR A 8 -0.86 8.50 -4.16
C TYR A 8 -1.16 9.83 -3.47
N VAL A 9 -1.96 9.77 -2.42
CA VAL A 9 -2.42 10.94 -1.66
C VAL A 9 -1.83 10.91 -0.26
N THR A 10 -1.12 11.97 0.11
CA THR A 10 -0.60 12.18 1.46
C THR A 10 -1.14 13.47 2.03
N ALA A 11 -1.34 13.53 3.35
CA ALA A 11 -1.77 14.73 4.04
C ALA A 11 -0.65 15.23 4.95
N GLU A 12 -0.27 16.50 4.79
CA GLU A 12 0.75 17.18 5.57
C GLU A 12 0.13 18.37 6.31
N GLU A 13 0.82 18.85 7.34
CA GLU A 13 0.39 20.02 8.11
C GLU A 13 -1.07 19.93 8.60
N VAL A 14 -1.48 18.71 8.95
CA VAL A 14 -2.87 18.43 9.31
C VAL A 14 -3.19 18.98 10.68
N SER A 15 -4.26 19.77 10.75
CA SER A 15 -4.86 20.31 11.96
C SER A 15 -6.39 20.28 11.84
N LYS A 16 -7.10 20.71 12.91
CA LYS A 16 -8.56 20.90 12.84
C LYS A 16 -8.97 22.04 11.88
N ASN A 17 -8.05 22.96 11.58
CA ASN A 17 -8.34 24.15 10.79
C ASN A 17 -7.89 24.03 9.33
N SER A 18 -6.90 23.20 9.05
CA SER A 18 -6.32 23.06 7.71
C SER A 18 -5.62 21.73 7.53
N ALA A 19 -5.54 21.29 6.29
CA ALA A 19 -4.67 20.22 5.83
C ALA A 19 -4.14 20.55 4.44
N ARG A 20 -2.90 20.16 4.15
CA ARG A 20 -2.33 20.21 2.81
C ARG A 20 -2.22 18.77 2.28
N LEU A 21 -2.91 18.50 1.17
CA LEU A 21 -2.83 17.23 0.50
C LEU A 21 -1.82 17.34 -0.64
N LYS A 22 -0.88 16.40 -0.68
CA LYS A 22 -0.03 16.15 -1.83
C LYS A 22 -0.56 14.98 -2.61
N ILE A 23 -0.73 15.16 -3.91
CA ILE A 23 -1.26 14.17 -4.84
C ILE A 23 -0.19 13.90 -5.88
N ARG A 24 0.36 12.70 -5.88
CA ARG A 24 1.27 12.23 -6.91
C ARG A 24 0.51 11.26 -7.81
N THR A 25 0.50 11.55 -9.11
CA THR A 25 -0.22 10.73 -10.09
C THR A 25 0.73 10.26 -11.18
N SER A 26 0.82 8.95 -11.36
CA SER A 26 1.54 8.31 -12.45
C SER A 26 0.63 8.17 -13.67
N LEU A 27 1.06 8.68 -14.78
CA LEU A 27 0.35 8.66 -16.06
C LEU A 27 1.08 7.73 -17.04
N GLN A 28 0.33 6.98 -17.82
CA GLN A 28 0.84 6.11 -18.88
C GLN A 28 0.21 6.46 -20.23
N TYR A 29 1.01 6.32 -21.26
CA TYR A 29 0.59 6.42 -22.65
C TYR A 29 0.93 5.11 -23.36
N ASP A 30 -0.05 4.21 -23.41
CA ASP A 30 0.10 2.93 -24.09
C ASP A 30 -0.13 3.12 -25.59
N VAL A 31 0.76 2.56 -26.36
CA VAL A 31 0.68 2.52 -27.81
C VAL A 31 0.78 1.07 -28.23
N GLU A 32 -0.19 0.62 -29.01
CA GLU A 32 -0.06 -0.65 -29.71
C GLU A 32 1.00 -0.50 -30.81
N MET A 33 2.19 -1.04 -30.56
CA MET A 33 3.17 -1.19 -31.62
C MET A 33 2.68 -2.28 -32.57
N GLN A 34 2.26 -1.91 -33.75
CA GLN A 34 2.00 -2.88 -34.82
C GLN A 34 3.33 -3.48 -35.22
N THR A 35 3.52 -4.76 -34.93
CA THR A 35 4.77 -5.50 -35.21
C THR A 35 4.80 -6.06 -36.63
N GLU A 36 3.89 -5.64 -37.53
CA GLU A 36 3.73 -6.26 -38.83
C GLU A 36 4.87 -5.90 -39.84
N ASP A 37 5.73 -4.91 -39.52
CA ASP A 37 6.77 -4.42 -40.45
C ASP A 37 8.20 -4.80 -40.06
N SER A 38 8.40 -5.85 -39.26
CA SER A 38 9.73 -6.37 -39.00
C SER A 38 10.05 -7.57 -39.90
N VAL A 39 11.08 -7.43 -40.76
CA VAL A 39 11.58 -8.54 -41.57
C VAL A 39 12.85 -9.09 -40.94
N GLN A 40 12.84 -10.37 -40.60
CA GLN A 40 14.04 -11.08 -40.14
C GLN A 40 15.00 -11.26 -41.33
N GLN A 41 16.22 -10.76 -41.21
CA GLN A 41 17.26 -10.96 -42.21
C GLN A 41 17.89 -12.36 -42.11
N ALA A 42 18.59 -12.77 -43.16
CA ALA A 42 19.23 -14.09 -43.18
C ALA A 42 20.33 -14.31 -42.13
N ASP A 43 20.83 -13.24 -41.55
CA ASP A 43 21.80 -13.24 -40.43
C ASP A 43 21.13 -13.26 -39.05
N GLY A 44 19.78 -13.37 -38.97
CA GLY A 44 19.02 -13.39 -37.73
C GLY A 44 18.70 -12.00 -37.15
N THR A 45 19.12 -10.92 -37.78
CA THR A 45 18.74 -9.55 -37.38
C THR A 45 17.36 -9.18 -37.90
N TYR A 46 16.68 -8.28 -37.19
CA TYR A 46 15.39 -7.72 -37.60
C TYR A 46 15.60 -6.30 -38.13
N VAL A 47 15.10 -6.02 -39.32
CA VAL A 47 14.98 -4.65 -39.84
C VAL A 47 13.54 -4.22 -39.61
N VAL A 48 13.36 -3.18 -38.82
CA VAL A 48 12.07 -2.51 -38.65
C VAL A 48 11.98 -1.47 -39.78
N PHE A 49 11.06 -1.66 -40.69
CA PHE A 49 10.74 -0.68 -41.73
C PHE A 49 9.63 0.22 -41.19
N ASP A 50 9.90 1.51 -41.23
CA ASP A 50 8.98 2.58 -40.89
C ASP A 50 8.55 2.58 -39.40
N SER A 51 9.41 3.10 -38.53
CA SER A 51 8.97 3.54 -37.23
C SER A 51 8.05 4.73 -37.43
N GLU A 52 6.74 4.54 -37.42
CA GLU A 52 5.83 5.65 -37.20
C GLU A 52 6.33 6.39 -35.95
N ILE A 53 6.67 7.66 -36.12
CA ILE A 53 7.03 8.52 -35.00
C ILE A 53 5.73 8.67 -34.19
N ILE A 54 5.61 7.90 -33.10
CA ILE A 54 4.45 8.01 -32.24
C ILE A 54 4.49 9.40 -31.62
N PRO A 55 3.47 10.25 -31.90
CA PRO A 55 3.48 11.61 -31.43
C PRO A 55 3.42 11.69 -29.91
N LEU A 56 4.14 12.65 -29.37
CA LEU A 56 3.93 13.08 -27.97
C LEU A 56 2.52 13.63 -27.84
N ILE A 57 1.89 13.43 -26.68
CA ILE A 57 0.57 13.97 -26.40
C ILE A 57 0.65 14.96 -25.23
N ASP A 58 0.16 16.18 -25.47
CA ASP A 58 0.01 17.19 -24.42
C ASP A 58 -1.29 16.95 -23.66
N VAL A 59 -1.21 16.85 -22.33
CA VAL A 59 -2.33 16.54 -21.46
C VAL A 59 -2.48 17.55 -20.32
N VAL A 60 -3.70 17.65 -19.81
CA VAL A 60 -4.05 18.37 -18.59
C VAL A 60 -4.56 17.36 -17.57
N LEU A 61 -3.92 17.31 -16.41
CA LEU A 61 -4.41 16.57 -15.25
C LEU A 61 -5.12 17.54 -14.31
N GLN A 62 -6.40 17.29 -14.08
CA GLN A 62 -7.24 17.99 -13.12
C GLN A 62 -7.55 17.05 -11.96
N SER A 63 -7.06 17.35 -10.76
CA SER A 63 -7.38 16.60 -9.54
C SER A 63 -8.35 17.38 -8.68
N ARG A 64 -9.48 16.76 -8.35
CA ARG A 64 -10.53 17.32 -7.51
C ARG A 64 -10.65 16.54 -6.22
N LEU A 65 -10.60 17.22 -5.10
CA LEU A 65 -10.95 16.64 -3.81
C LEU A 65 -12.45 16.77 -3.61
N VAL A 66 -13.11 15.63 -3.48
CA VAL A 66 -14.58 15.53 -3.33
C VAL A 66 -14.90 15.02 -1.94
N ASP A 67 -15.82 15.68 -1.25
CA ASP A 67 -16.29 15.29 0.08
C ASP A 67 -17.31 14.14 0.04
N ALA A 68 -17.79 13.71 1.20
CA ALA A 68 -18.78 12.64 1.32
C ALA A 68 -20.14 12.96 0.69
N ASP A 69 -20.48 14.24 0.57
CA ASP A 69 -21.73 14.72 -0.02
C ASP A 69 -21.60 14.95 -1.54
N GLY A 70 -20.43 14.74 -2.10
CA GLY A 70 -20.16 14.88 -3.53
C GLY A 70 -19.74 16.29 -3.97
N HIS A 71 -19.49 17.20 -3.03
CA HIS A 71 -19.04 18.55 -3.35
C HIS A 71 -17.52 18.59 -3.58
N VAL A 72 -17.10 19.36 -4.58
CA VAL A 72 -15.67 19.64 -4.80
C VAL A 72 -15.22 20.67 -3.75
N VAL A 73 -14.33 20.24 -2.86
CA VAL A 73 -13.81 21.07 -1.75
C VAL A 73 -12.39 21.57 -1.98
N GLY A 74 -11.76 21.13 -3.06
CA GLY A 74 -10.44 21.57 -3.50
C GLY A 74 -10.12 21.06 -4.91
N GLU A 75 -9.25 21.77 -5.62
CA GLU A 75 -8.89 21.43 -6.99
C GLU A 75 -7.45 21.86 -7.28
N ALA A 76 -6.74 21.06 -8.07
CA ALA A 76 -5.45 21.40 -8.66
C ALA A 76 -5.42 21.00 -10.13
N VAL A 77 -4.72 21.78 -10.96
CA VAL A 77 -4.57 21.54 -12.40
C VAL A 77 -3.10 21.63 -12.76
N SER A 78 -2.62 20.68 -13.55
CA SER A 78 -1.25 20.64 -14.06
C SER A 78 -1.24 20.14 -15.50
N GLU A 79 -0.18 20.50 -16.23
CA GLU A 79 0.01 20.09 -17.61
C GLU A 79 1.24 19.21 -17.74
N ALA A 80 1.20 18.24 -18.62
CA ALA A 80 2.35 17.40 -18.96
C ALA A 80 2.32 17.03 -20.43
N GLN A 81 3.49 16.62 -20.93
CA GLN A 81 3.64 15.96 -22.21
C GLN A 81 3.97 14.50 -21.96
N LEU A 82 3.16 13.60 -22.49
CA LEU A 82 3.36 12.16 -22.35
C LEU A 82 4.13 11.61 -23.52
N MET A 83 5.11 10.77 -23.20
CA MET A 83 5.82 9.93 -24.16
C MET A 83 5.25 8.52 -24.15
N PRO A 84 5.18 7.86 -25.31
CA PRO A 84 4.87 6.44 -25.37
C PRO A 84 5.84 5.62 -24.51
N VAL A 85 5.33 4.57 -23.89
CA VAL A 85 6.05 3.57 -23.08
C VAL A 85 6.85 4.10 -21.88
N ALA A 86 6.81 5.40 -21.60
CA ALA A 86 7.47 5.99 -20.44
C ALA A 86 6.41 6.62 -19.51
N PRO A 87 6.32 6.19 -18.24
CA PRO A 87 5.41 6.80 -17.29
C PRO A 87 5.85 8.24 -16.97
N ALA A 88 4.87 9.13 -16.80
CA ALA A 88 5.07 10.49 -16.31
C ALA A 88 4.52 10.64 -14.92
N GLU A 89 5.32 11.16 -13.98
CA GLU A 89 4.89 11.46 -12.62
C GLU A 89 4.49 12.93 -12.51
N MET A 90 3.30 13.19 -11.98
CA MET A 90 2.80 14.54 -11.72
C MET A 90 2.53 14.74 -10.25
N GLU A 91 3.00 15.86 -9.71
CA GLU A 91 2.75 16.26 -8.33
C GLU A 91 1.85 17.48 -8.29
N GLN A 92 0.84 17.45 -7.43
CA GLN A 92 -0.11 18.52 -7.21
C GLN A 92 -0.37 18.70 -5.71
N GLU A 93 -0.75 19.90 -5.32
CA GLU A 93 -1.12 20.22 -3.93
C GLU A 93 -2.51 20.81 -3.87
N ILE A 94 -3.28 20.41 -2.84
CA ILE A 94 -4.58 20.99 -2.53
C ILE A 94 -4.58 21.38 -1.06
N GLU A 95 -4.89 22.65 -0.78
CA GLU A 95 -5.15 23.13 0.58
C GLU A 95 -6.63 22.97 0.92
N LEU A 96 -6.92 22.33 2.04
CA LEU A 96 -8.26 22.16 2.56
C LEU A 96 -8.42 22.87 3.89
N LYS A 97 -9.44 23.74 4.00
CA LYS A 97 -9.82 24.41 5.25
C LYS A 97 -10.83 23.59 6.02
N ASN A 98 -10.65 23.50 7.34
CA ASN A 98 -11.53 22.78 8.27
C ASN A 98 -11.81 21.34 7.82
N PRO A 99 -10.76 20.50 7.63
CA PRO A 99 -10.95 19.14 7.16
C PRO A 99 -11.73 18.31 8.19
N ASN A 100 -12.60 17.42 7.70
CA ASN A 100 -13.15 16.34 8.49
C ASN A 100 -12.08 15.26 8.62
N LEU A 101 -11.54 15.07 9.81
CA LEU A 101 -10.49 14.09 10.03
C LEU A 101 -11.07 12.68 10.16
N TRP A 102 -10.42 11.73 9.51
CA TRP A 102 -10.75 10.32 9.68
C TRP A 102 -10.33 9.83 11.07
N SER A 103 -11.22 9.16 11.77
CA SER A 103 -10.93 8.50 13.04
C SER A 103 -11.76 7.21 13.18
N ILE A 104 -11.47 6.43 14.23
CA ILE A 104 -12.20 5.19 14.53
C ILE A 104 -13.69 5.45 14.78
N ASP A 105 -14.02 6.56 15.42
CA ASP A 105 -15.40 6.91 15.80
C ASP A 105 -16.09 7.78 14.75
N ALA A 106 -15.31 8.45 13.90
CA ALA A 106 -15.79 9.28 12.78
C ALA A 106 -14.96 9.00 11.53
N PRO A 107 -15.20 7.88 10.83
CA PRO A 107 -14.40 7.44 9.69
C PRO A 107 -14.80 8.21 8.41
N TYR A 108 -14.46 9.50 8.38
CA TYR A 108 -14.82 10.38 7.26
C TYR A 108 -13.90 10.16 6.07
N MET A 109 -14.49 9.88 4.91
CA MET A 109 -13.77 9.62 3.67
C MET A 109 -13.98 10.76 2.66
N TYR A 110 -12.90 11.15 2.03
CA TYR A 110 -12.86 11.95 0.80
C TYR A 110 -12.56 11.05 -0.39
N LYS A 111 -12.64 11.63 -1.56
CA LYS A 111 -12.24 11.00 -2.82
C LYS A 111 -11.48 12.01 -3.67
N VAL A 112 -10.32 11.62 -4.17
CA VAL A 112 -9.65 12.35 -5.24
C VAL A 112 -10.15 11.83 -6.57
N GLU A 113 -10.73 12.70 -7.38
CA GLU A 113 -11.10 12.47 -8.78
C GLU A 113 -9.99 13.04 -9.67
N SER A 114 -9.24 12.17 -10.33
CA SER A 114 -8.21 12.53 -11.32
C SER A 114 -8.80 12.47 -12.71
N ILE A 115 -8.87 13.62 -13.41
CA ILE A 115 -9.42 13.74 -14.76
C ILE A 115 -8.28 14.11 -15.69
N LEU A 116 -7.94 13.19 -16.60
CA LEU A 116 -6.94 13.40 -17.63
C LEU A 116 -7.62 13.84 -18.91
N LYS A 117 -7.17 14.95 -19.50
CA LYS A 117 -7.72 15.52 -20.72
C LYS A 117 -6.63 15.71 -21.76
N ASN A 118 -6.97 15.53 -23.02
CA ASN A 118 -6.16 16.04 -24.12
C ASN A 118 -6.16 17.57 -24.06
N LYS A 119 -4.96 18.19 -24.10
CA LYS A 119 -4.83 19.64 -23.96
C LYS A 119 -5.39 20.41 -25.13
N GLU A 120 -5.25 19.88 -26.35
CA GLU A 120 -5.68 20.56 -27.57
C GLU A 120 -7.19 20.47 -27.79
N THR A 121 -7.75 19.27 -27.59
CA THR A 121 -9.16 19.01 -27.90
C THR A 121 -10.09 19.23 -26.71
N GLY A 122 -9.53 19.17 -25.47
CA GLY A 122 -10.32 19.17 -24.24
C GLY A 122 -11.05 17.84 -23.95
N GLU A 123 -10.84 16.83 -24.80
CA GLU A 123 -11.44 15.51 -24.63
C GLU A 123 -10.94 14.85 -23.34
N VAL A 124 -11.85 14.22 -22.60
CA VAL A 124 -11.50 13.44 -21.42
C VAL A 124 -10.96 12.10 -21.86
N LEU A 125 -9.67 11.87 -21.59
CA LEU A 125 -8.96 10.64 -21.92
C LEU A 125 -9.16 9.57 -20.84
N ASP A 126 -9.23 10.01 -19.55
CA ASP A 126 -9.40 9.09 -18.42
C ASP A 126 -10.00 9.78 -17.21
N ARG A 127 -10.69 8.98 -16.35
CA ARG A 127 -11.16 9.36 -15.01
C ARG A 127 -10.81 8.27 -14.02
N TYR A 128 -10.06 8.65 -12.99
CA TYR A 128 -9.64 7.73 -11.94
C TYR A 128 -10.06 8.25 -10.58
N TYR A 129 -10.52 7.35 -9.70
CA TYR A 129 -11.03 7.70 -8.38
C TYR A 129 -10.19 7.03 -7.30
N THR A 130 -9.70 7.83 -6.37
CA THR A 130 -8.88 7.36 -5.24
C THR A 130 -9.55 7.76 -3.94
N PRO A 131 -10.15 6.82 -3.19
CA PRO A 131 -10.62 7.08 -1.84
C PRO A 131 -9.45 7.47 -0.94
N THR A 132 -9.68 8.42 -0.02
CA THR A 132 -8.66 8.85 0.94
C THR A 132 -9.30 9.38 2.21
N GLY A 133 -8.56 9.34 3.32
CA GLY A 133 -8.95 9.94 4.58
C GLY A 133 -7.83 10.80 5.14
N ILE A 134 -8.18 11.92 5.75
CA ILE A 134 -7.22 12.87 6.30
C ILE A 134 -7.04 12.58 7.78
N ARG A 135 -5.83 12.22 8.21
CA ARG A 135 -5.51 11.93 9.59
C ARG A 135 -4.03 12.16 9.89
N THR A 136 -3.72 12.24 11.18
CA THR A 136 -2.36 12.10 11.68
C THR A 136 -2.29 10.98 12.70
N PHE A 137 -1.17 10.27 12.76
CA PHE A 137 -0.91 9.37 13.87
C PHE A 137 0.58 9.36 14.23
N ARG A 138 0.85 8.93 15.44
CA ARG A 138 2.21 8.69 15.92
C ARG A 138 2.21 7.68 17.05
N PHE A 139 3.35 7.07 17.28
CA PHE A 139 3.60 6.25 18.46
C PHE A 139 4.39 7.07 19.48
N ASP A 140 3.99 6.95 20.73
CA ASP A 140 4.63 7.60 21.86
C ASP A 140 5.03 6.53 22.87
N ALA A 141 6.28 6.56 23.35
CA ALA A 141 6.82 5.54 24.24
C ALA A 141 6.06 5.41 25.56
N GLN A 142 5.39 6.49 26.01
CA GLN A 142 4.65 6.52 27.27
C GLN A 142 3.14 6.43 27.07
N LYS A 143 2.63 7.00 25.98
CA LYS A 143 1.19 7.11 25.71
C LYS A 143 0.68 6.09 24.68
N GLY A 144 1.59 5.36 24.00
CA GLY A 144 1.21 4.40 22.97
C GLY A 144 0.78 5.05 21.67
N PHE A 145 -0.28 4.55 21.07
CA PHE A 145 -0.80 5.03 19.79
C PHE A 145 -1.63 6.30 19.96
N ILE A 146 -1.34 7.30 19.14
CA ILE A 146 -2.03 8.61 19.14
C ILE A 146 -2.56 8.87 17.75
N LEU A 147 -3.86 9.05 17.63
CA LEU A 147 -4.57 9.36 16.38
C LEU A 147 -5.18 10.77 16.49
N ASN A 148 -4.87 11.66 15.54
CA ASN A 148 -5.33 13.06 15.51
C ASN A 148 -5.09 13.83 16.83
N GLY A 149 -3.98 13.49 17.53
CA GLY A 149 -3.61 14.10 18.81
C GLY A 149 -4.23 13.44 20.04
N GLU A 150 -5.13 12.49 19.89
CA GLU A 150 -5.79 11.77 20.98
C GLU A 150 -5.19 10.37 21.19
N GLN A 151 -5.03 9.96 22.45
CA GLN A 151 -4.55 8.64 22.78
C GLN A 151 -5.64 7.60 22.49
N VAL A 152 -5.31 6.57 21.72
CA VAL A 152 -6.22 5.48 21.37
C VAL A 152 -5.64 4.16 21.84
N LYS A 153 -6.43 3.41 22.61
CA LYS A 153 -6.11 2.02 22.96
C LYS A 153 -6.52 1.12 21.80
N ILE A 154 -5.57 0.36 21.26
CA ILE A 154 -5.82 -0.61 20.21
C ILE A 154 -6.36 -1.89 20.83
N ASN A 155 -7.61 -2.24 20.54
CA ASN A 155 -8.24 -3.52 20.84
C ASN A 155 -8.38 -4.26 19.51
N GLY A 156 -7.36 -5.05 19.15
CA GLY A 156 -7.26 -5.68 17.84
C GLY A 156 -7.36 -7.18 17.87
N VAL A 157 -7.68 -7.77 16.73
CA VAL A 157 -7.68 -9.20 16.45
C VAL A 157 -6.82 -9.52 15.25
N CYS A 158 -6.26 -10.73 15.20
CA CYS A 158 -5.74 -11.32 13.98
C CYS A 158 -6.92 -11.89 13.18
N MET A 159 -7.02 -11.50 11.92
CA MET A 159 -8.10 -11.92 11.03
C MET A 159 -7.52 -12.64 9.83
N HIS A 160 -7.79 -13.93 9.74
CA HIS A 160 -7.44 -14.73 8.57
C HIS A 160 -8.48 -14.55 7.47
N HIS A 161 -8.06 -14.73 6.22
CA HIS A 161 -8.97 -14.70 5.08
C HIS A 161 -9.79 -15.99 5.00
N ASP A 162 -10.80 -16.08 5.83
CA ASP A 162 -11.71 -17.24 5.96
C ASP A 162 -13.13 -16.76 6.29
N LEU A 163 -14.08 -17.20 5.48
CA LEU A 163 -15.51 -16.89 5.62
C LEU A 163 -16.34 -18.15 5.97
N GLY A 164 -15.75 -19.10 6.70
CA GLY A 164 -16.42 -20.33 7.15
C GLY A 164 -16.84 -21.19 5.97
N CYS A 165 -18.13 -21.42 5.77
CA CYS A 165 -18.64 -22.26 4.68
C CYS A 165 -18.35 -21.70 3.28
N LEU A 166 -17.98 -20.43 3.15
CA LEU A 166 -17.58 -19.82 1.89
C LEU A 166 -16.08 -19.99 1.60
N GLY A 167 -15.30 -20.49 2.57
CA GLY A 167 -13.85 -20.64 2.47
C GLY A 167 -13.17 -19.30 2.21
N ALA A 168 -12.27 -19.25 1.23
CA ALA A 168 -11.52 -18.07 0.84
C ALA A 168 -12.19 -17.24 -0.28
N ALA A 169 -13.46 -17.50 -0.59
CA ALA A 169 -14.18 -16.67 -1.55
C ALA A 169 -14.42 -15.26 -0.99
N VAL A 170 -14.13 -14.23 -1.80
CA VAL A 170 -14.40 -12.85 -1.40
C VAL A 170 -15.89 -12.57 -1.49
N ASN A 171 -16.51 -12.24 -0.36
CA ASN A 171 -17.89 -11.80 -0.27
C ASN A 171 -17.97 -10.59 0.67
N THR A 172 -18.14 -9.42 0.11
CA THR A 172 -18.10 -8.14 0.85
C THR A 172 -19.08 -8.10 2.02
N ARG A 173 -20.32 -8.60 1.85
CA ARG A 173 -21.30 -8.60 2.94
C ARG A 173 -20.93 -9.57 4.08
N ALA A 174 -20.29 -10.70 3.76
CA ALA A 174 -19.83 -11.63 4.78
C ALA A 174 -18.66 -11.04 5.58
N ILE A 175 -17.71 -10.36 4.92
CA ILE A 175 -16.62 -9.62 5.57
C ILE A 175 -17.20 -8.50 6.45
N GLU A 176 -18.12 -7.72 5.93
CA GLU A 176 -18.80 -6.66 6.69
C GLU A 176 -19.47 -7.19 7.96
N ARG A 177 -20.16 -8.34 7.87
CA ARG A 177 -20.74 -8.99 9.05
C ARG A 177 -19.69 -9.37 10.09
N GLN A 178 -18.52 -9.86 9.68
CA GLN A 178 -17.44 -10.15 10.62
C GLN A 178 -16.99 -8.86 11.33
N LEU A 179 -16.81 -7.77 10.60
CA LEU A 179 -16.43 -6.48 11.17
C LEU A 179 -17.52 -5.88 12.08
N GLU A 180 -18.81 -6.03 11.75
CA GLU A 180 -19.94 -5.64 12.60
C GLU A 180 -19.84 -6.35 13.97
N ILE A 181 -19.64 -7.67 13.97
CA ILE A 181 -19.49 -8.46 15.20
C ILE A 181 -18.26 -8.00 16.01
N LEU A 182 -17.13 -7.76 15.34
CA LEU A 182 -15.93 -7.27 16.00
C LEU A 182 -16.15 -5.88 16.62
N LYS A 183 -16.88 -5.00 15.93
CA LYS A 183 -17.25 -3.68 16.46
C LYS A 183 -18.12 -3.78 17.71
N GLU A 184 -19.13 -4.67 17.70
CA GLU A 184 -20.00 -4.95 18.85
C GLU A 184 -19.19 -5.48 20.06
N MET A 185 -18.12 -6.23 19.82
CA MET A 185 -17.18 -6.69 20.84
C MET A 185 -16.25 -5.60 21.38
N GLY A 186 -16.27 -4.39 20.81
CA GLY A 186 -15.35 -3.30 21.16
C GLY A 186 -13.99 -3.38 20.48
N CYS A 187 -13.87 -4.15 19.40
CA CYS A 187 -12.67 -4.21 18.58
C CYS A 187 -12.58 -2.98 17.68
N ASN A 188 -11.36 -2.43 17.55
CA ASN A 188 -11.07 -1.29 16.70
C ASN A 188 -9.82 -1.48 15.83
N GLY A 189 -9.21 -2.65 15.85
CA GLY A 189 -7.99 -2.96 15.12
C GLY A 189 -7.99 -4.35 14.50
N ILE A 190 -7.41 -4.48 13.32
CA ILE A 190 -7.26 -5.72 12.55
C ILE A 190 -5.80 -5.91 12.19
N ARG A 191 -5.28 -7.12 12.38
CA ARG A 191 -4.07 -7.59 11.71
C ARG A 191 -4.47 -8.57 10.62
N CYS A 192 -4.05 -8.29 9.38
CA CYS A 192 -4.29 -9.17 8.23
C CYS A 192 -3.33 -10.36 8.30
N SER A 193 -3.77 -11.46 8.89
CA SER A 193 -2.96 -12.66 9.14
C SER A 193 -3.07 -13.64 7.98
N HIS A 194 -2.06 -14.05 7.34
CA HIS A 194 -0.65 -13.59 7.25
C HIS A 194 -0.34 -13.45 5.77
N ASN A 195 -1.12 -12.66 5.07
CA ASN A 195 -1.08 -12.45 3.64
C ASN A 195 -1.84 -11.17 3.24
N PRO A 196 -1.64 -10.68 2.02
CA PRO A 196 -2.37 -9.53 1.51
C PRO A 196 -3.88 -9.69 1.67
N PRO A 197 -4.57 -8.73 2.29
CA PRO A 197 -6.02 -8.78 2.43
C PRO A 197 -6.74 -8.57 1.09
N ALA A 198 -8.00 -8.99 1.04
CA ALA A 198 -8.89 -8.57 -0.02
C ALA A 198 -9.12 -7.04 0.06
N PRO A 199 -9.10 -6.31 -1.07
CA PRO A 199 -9.35 -4.86 -1.06
C PRO A 199 -10.63 -4.47 -0.36
N GLU A 200 -11.68 -5.28 -0.48
CA GLU A 200 -12.98 -5.07 0.16
C GLU A 200 -12.90 -5.01 1.69
N LEU A 201 -11.94 -5.74 2.30
CA LEU A 201 -11.70 -5.66 3.74
C LEU A 201 -11.20 -4.26 4.13
N LEU A 202 -10.25 -3.72 3.37
CA LEU A 202 -9.68 -2.40 3.64
C LEU A 202 -10.70 -1.29 3.41
N ASP A 203 -11.49 -1.36 2.33
CA ASP A 203 -12.60 -0.44 2.06
C ASP A 203 -13.62 -0.42 3.21
N LEU A 204 -13.92 -1.59 3.76
CA LEU A 204 -14.79 -1.72 4.92
C LEU A 204 -14.14 -1.15 6.18
N CYS A 205 -12.86 -1.42 6.43
CA CYS A 205 -12.11 -0.87 7.56
C CYS A 205 -12.08 0.67 7.51
N ASP A 206 -11.88 1.25 6.34
CA ASP A 206 -11.93 2.70 6.13
C ASP A 206 -13.29 3.29 6.52
N ARG A 207 -14.39 2.66 6.09
CA ARG A 207 -15.76 3.16 6.32
C ARG A 207 -16.29 2.85 7.72
N MET A 208 -15.84 1.77 8.33
CA MET A 208 -16.31 1.32 9.65
C MET A 208 -15.41 1.79 10.80
N GLY A 209 -14.27 2.42 10.50
CA GLY A 209 -13.36 2.94 11.52
C GLY A 209 -12.57 1.85 12.24
N PHE A 210 -11.88 1.00 11.50
CA PHE A 210 -10.87 0.08 12.02
C PHE A 210 -9.48 0.56 11.64
N ILE A 211 -8.50 0.41 12.52
CA ILE A 211 -7.09 0.54 12.18
C ILE A 211 -6.54 -0.82 11.78
N VAL A 212 -5.67 -0.84 10.78
CA VAL A 212 -5.19 -2.06 10.13
C VAL A 212 -3.67 -2.15 10.15
N MET A 213 -3.15 -3.28 10.62
CA MET A 213 -1.80 -3.74 10.31
C MET A 213 -1.90 -4.63 9.08
N ASP A 214 -1.44 -4.11 7.95
CA ASP A 214 -1.46 -4.83 6.69
C ASP A 214 -0.20 -5.68 6.54
N GLU A 215 -0.39 -6.97 6.24
CA GLU A 215 0.69 -7.95 6.27
C GLU A 215 0.85 -8.66 4.93
N THR A 216 2.11 -8.74 4.46
CA THR A 216 2.42 -9.26 3.12
C THR A 216 2.68 -10.76 3.11
N PHE A 217 3.53 -11.27 4.02
CA PHE A 217 4.06 -12.63 3.94
C PHE A 217 3.89 -13.41 5.24
N ASP A 218 3.39 -14.64 5.16
CA ASP A 218 3.44 -15.57 6.29
C ASP A 218 4.85 -16.16 6.49
N MET A 219 5.59 -16.36 5.41
CA MET A 219 6.98 -16.87 5.42
C MET A 219 7.79 -16.18 4.33
N TRP A 220 9.11 -16.28 4.45
CA TRP A 220 10.03 -15.86 3.40
C TRP A 220 10.57 -17.07 2.62
N ARG A 221 11.90 -17.30 2.60
CA ARG A 221 12.55 -18.39 1.86
C ARG A 221 12.38 -19.74 2.52
N LYS A 222 12.30 -19.79 3.87
CA LYS A 222 12.12 -21.04 4.61
C LYS A 222 10.64 -21.38 4.72
N LYS A 223 10.30 -22.56 4.24
CA LYS A 223 8.93 -23.08 4.27
C LYS A 223 8.47 -23.37 5.71
N LYS A 224 7.22 -23.05 6.00
CA LYS A 224 6.48 -23.51 7.18
C LYS A 224 5.62 -24.72 6.86
N THR A 225 5.10 -24.82 5.63
CA THR A 225 4.25 -25.92 5.17
C THR A 225 4.71 -26.44 3.81
N ARG A 226 4.14 -27.57 3.38
CA ARG A 226 4.56 -28.25 2.15
C ARG A 226 4.38 -27.40 0.90
N HIS A 227 3.33 -26.58 0.82
CA HIS A 227 2.91 -25.89 -0.40
C HIS A 227 2.74 -24.38 -0.19
N ASP A 228 3.53 -23.77 0.68
CA ASP A 228 3.46 -22.36 1.00
C ASP A 228 4.18 -21.46 -0.01
N TYR A 229 4.14 -20.14 0.27
CA TYR A 229 4.69 -19.11 -0.60
C TYR A 229 6.22 -19.12 -0.71
N SER A 230 6.94 -19.81 0.19
CA SER A 230 8.41 -19.82 0.19
C SER A 230 9.02 -20.26 -1.16
N ARG A 231 8.29 -21.07 -1.93
CA ARG A 231 8.70 -21.54 -3.27
C ARG A 231 8.76 -20.41 -4.31
N TYR A 232 8.01 -19.34 -4.10
CA TYR A 232 7.90 -18.19 -5.00
C TYR A 232 8.65 -16.97 -4.47
N PHE A 233 8.99 -16.96 -3.18
CA PHE A 233 9.53 -15.79 -2.49
C PHE A 233 10.73 -15.17 -3.21
N ASN A 234 11.72 -15.95 -3.63
CA ASN A 234 12.94 -15.43 -4.26
C ASN A 234 12.66 -14.67 -5.57
N GLU A 235 11.65 -15.08 -6.32
CA GLU A 235 11.29 -14.50 -7.61
C GLU A 235 10.30 -13.35 -7.47
N TRP A 236 9.34 -13.46 -6.54
CA TRP A 236 8.15 -12.60 -6.53
C TRP A 236 8.09 -11.58 -5.39
N HIS A 237 8.90 -11.72 -4.33
CA HIS A 237 8.74 -10.92 -3.11
C HIS A 237 8.84 -9.41 -3.33
N GLU A 238 9.68 -8.95 -4.26
CA GLU A 238 9.82 -7.52 -4.53
C GLU A 238 8.58 -6.96 -5.23
N ARG A 239 8.06 -7.69 -6.20
CA ARG A 239 6.85 -7.33 -6.92
C ARG A 239 5.64 -7.37 -6.01
N ASP A 240 5.43 -8.49 -5.32
CA ASP A 240 4.26 -8.68 -4.46
C ASP A 240 4.20 -7.67 -3.31
N LEU A 241 5.36 -7.36 -2.70
CA LEU A 241 5.44 -6.31 -1.68
C LEU A 241 5.16 -4.93 -2.27
N THR A 242 5.70 -4.64 -3.46
CA THR A 242 5.47 -3.37 -4.14
C THR A 242 3.99 -3.21 -4.48
N ASP A 243 3.39 -4.22 -5.09
CA ASP A 243 2.00 -4.21 -5.52
C ASP A 243 1.05 -4.04 -4.32
N LEU A 244 1.30 -4.73 -3.18
CA LEU A 244 0.54 -4.54 -1.96
C LEU A 244 0.60 -3.08 -1.48
N ILE A 245 1.82 -2.53 -1.29
CA ILE A 245 1.97 -1.18 -0.76
C ILE A 245 1.34 -0.15 -1.70
N VAL A 246 1.57 -0.25 -3.00
CA VAL A 246 1.07 0.70 -3.99
C VAL A 246 -0.45 0.62 -4.10
N ARG A 247 -1.04 -0.59 -4.03
CA ARG A 247 -2.49 -0.79 -4.00
C ARG A 247 -3.13 -0.14 -2.78
N ASP A 248 -2.53 -0.32 -1.59
CA ASP A 248 -3.22 -0.11 -0.33
C ASP A 248 -2.82 1.19 0.40
N ARG A 249 -1.74 1.88 -0.02
CA ARG A 249 -1.18 3.06 0.68
C ARG A 249 -2.12 4.25 0.83
N ASN A 250 -3.24 4.31 0.10
CA ASN A 250 -4.23 5.39 0.24
C ASN A 250 -5.28 5.13 1.33
N HIS A 251 -5.36 3.91 1.89
CA HIS A 251 -6.31 3.58 2.94
C HIS A 251 -5.95 4.27 4.27
N PRO A 252 -6.81 5.15 4.80
CA PRO A 252 -6.54 5.79 6.10
C PRO A 252 -6.57 4.82 7.27
N SER A 253 -7.22 3.67 7.14
CA SER A 253 -7.24 2.62 8.15
C SER A 253 -5.87 2.01 8.41
N ILE A 254 -5.01 1.89 7.41
CA ILE A 254 -3.68 1.30 7.57
C ILE A 254 -2.78 2.24 8.37
N PHE A 255 -2.22 1.73 9.47
CA PHE A 255 -1.28 2.45 10.33
C PHE A 255 0.10 1.79 10.40
N MET A 256 0.23 0.55 9.92
CA MET A 256 1.47 -0.22 9.96
C MET A 256 1.52 -1.24 8.82
N TRP A 257 2.70 -1.38 8.23
CA TRP A 257 3.03 -2.44 7.29
C TRP A 257 3.80 -3.56 8.00
N SER A 258 3.39 -4.79 7.78
CA SER A 258 4.09 -5.98 8.27
C SER A 258 4.69 -6.75 7.10
N ILE A 259 5.99 -6.97 7.15
CA ILE A 259 6.77 -7.62 6.07
C ILE A 259 6.96 -9.11 6.27
N GLY A 260 6.36 -9.70 7.31
CA GLY A 260 6.41 -11.14 7.53
C GLY A 260 5.89 -11.56 8.90
N ASN A 261 5.40 -12.79 8.97
CA ASN A 261 4.93 -13.44 10.18
C ASN A 261 5.87 -14.55 10.59
N GLU A 262 6.40 -14.51 11.83
CA GLU A 262 7.20 -15.59 12.42
C GLU A 262 8.22 -16.20 11.42
N VAL A 263 8.92 -15.34 10.69
CA VAL A 263 9.83 -15.79 9.62
C VAL A 263 11.02 -16.54 10.20
N LEU A 264 11.18 -17.80 9.80
CA LEU A 264 12.18 -18.71 10.37
C LEU A 264 13.62 -18.28 10.10
N GLU A 265 13.85 -17.51 9.05
CA GLU A 265 15.17 -16.94 8.74
C GLU A 265 15.73 -16.07 9.84
N GLN A 266 14.90 -15.35 10.56
CA GLN A 266 15.35 -14.50 11.67
C GLN A 266 15.86 -15.31 12.87
N TRP A 267 15.48 -16.59 12.94
CA TRP A 267 15.86 -17.50 14.01
C TRP A 267 17.09 -18.33 13.71
N THR A 268 17.47 -18.49 12.44
CA THR A 268 18.60 -19.34 12.04
C THR A 268 19.94 -18.82 12.48
N ASP A 269 20.13 -17.52 12.58
CA ASP A 269 21.35 -16.93 13.09
C ASP A 269 21.54 -17.18 14.59
N ALA A 270 20.42 -17.41 15.30
CA ALA A 270 20.41 -17.82 16.71
C ALA A 270 20.52 -19.35 16.88
N LYS A 271 20.85 -20.12 15.84
CA LYS A 271 20.78 -21.58 15.81
C LYS A 271 19.40 -22.13 16.13
N ALA A 272 18.35 -21.43 15.71
CA ALA A 272 16.97 -21.75 16.03
C ALA A 272 16.54 -23.17 15.62
N ASP A 273 17.16 -23.72 14.56
CA ASP A 273 16.92 -25.11 14.13
C ASP A 273 17.37 -26.16 15.15
N THR A 274 18.15 -25.75 16.15
CA THR A 274 18.67 -26.62 17.24
C THR A 274 18.02 -26.35 18.58
N LEU A 275 17.18 -25.31 18.68
CA LEU A 275 16.51 -24.96 19.91
C LEU A 275 15.26 -25.81 20.13
N SER A 276 15.01 -26.22 21.37
CA SER A 276 13.71 -26.72 21.78
C SER A 276 12.66 -25.59 21.71
N LEU A 277 11.38 -25.96 21.66
CA LEU A 277 10.29 -24.98 21.69
C LEU A 277 10.36 -24.03 22.91
N ALA A 278 10.78 -24.55 24.06
CA ALA A 278 10.96 -23.77 25.28
C ALA A 278 12.10 -22.74 25.16
N GLU A 279 13.24 -23.16 24.59
CA GLU A 279 14.39 -22.28 24.34
C GLU A 279 14.07 -21.24 23.29
N ALA A 280 13.37 -21.63 22.21
CA ALA A 280 12.91 -20.69 21.17
C ALA A 280 11.98 -19.63 21.76
N ASN A 281 11.01 -20.00 22.60
CA ASN A 281 10.16 -19.06 23.31
C ASN A 281 10.93 -18.15 24.28
N LEU A 282 11.98 -18.67 24.92
CA LEU A 282 12.82 -17.87 25.80
C LEU A 282 13.62 -16.82 25.02
N VAL A 283 14.17 -17.19 23.87
CA VAL A 283 14.87 -16.27 22.95
C VAL A 283 13.93 -15.20 22.42
N LEU A 284 12.71 -15.59 22.00
CA LEU A 284 11.69 -14.64 21.51
C LEU A 284 11.27 -13.60 22.55
N ASN A 285 11.07 -14.02 23.79
CA ASN A 285 10.47 -13.14 24.79
C ASN A 285 11.51 -12.40 25.65
N PHE A 286 12.74 -12.88 25.73
CA PHE A 286 13.75 -12.38 26.70
C PHE A 286 15.17 -12.24 26.14
N GLY A 287 15.44 -12.72 24.93
CA GLY A 287 16.81 -12.98 24.45
C GLY A 287 17.49 -11.91 23.60
N HIS A 288 16.85 -10.83 23.27
CA HIS A 288 17.46 -9.77 22.44
C HIS A 288 17.84 -8.56 23.28
N SER A 289 19.04 -8.59 23.88
CA SER A 289 19.64 -7.33 24.33
C SER A 289 20.23 -6.58 23.13
N ALA A 290 20.14 -5.25 23.14
CA ALA A 290 20.77 -4.40 22.13
C ALA A 290 22.27 -4.72 21.92
N ASP A 291 22.93 -5.25 22.95
CA ASP A 291 24.34 -5.66 22.95
C ASP A 291 24.60 -6.94 22.13
N MET A 292 23.60 -7.82 21.96
CA MET A 292 23.75 -9.01 21.10
C MET A 292 23.66 -8.64 19.62
N LEU A 293 22.86 -7.64 19.28
CA LEU A 293 22.74 -7.11 17.91
C LEU A 293 23.97 -6.24 17.51
N ALA A 294 24.68 -5.71 18.49
CA ALA A 294 25.84 -4.83 18.27
C ALA A 294 27.19 -5.58 18.17
N LYS A 295 27.24 -6.87 18.49
CA LYS A 295 28.50 -7.62 18.60
C LYS A 295 29.05 -8.18 17.30
N ASP A 296 28.20 -8.37 16.28
CA ASP A 296 28.62 -8.83 14.96
C ASP A 296 28.67 -7.63 14.01
N GLY A 297 29.85 -7.09 13.75
CA GLY A 297 30.06 -5.94 12.87
C GLY A 297 29.67 -6.15 11.40
N GLU A 298 29.11 -7.30 11.06
CA GLU A 298 28.53 -7.63 9.76
C GLU A 298 27.05 -8.04 9.97
N MET A 299 26.16 -7.39 9.21
CA MET A 299 24.75 -7.79 9.20
C MET A 299 24.62 -9.17 8.55
N SER A 300 23.90 -10.09 9.19
CA SER A 300 23.59 -11.39 8.59
C SER A 300 22.80 -11.23 7.30
N VAL A 301 22.84 -12.27 6.44
CA VAL A 301 22.03 -12.30 5.20
C VAL A 301 20.54 -12.06 5.49
N ASN A 302 20.05 -12.53 6.63
CA ASN A 302 18.65 -12.36 7.04
C ASN A 302 18.37 -10.94 7.53
N SER A 303 19.29 -10.31 8.24
CA SER A 303 19.18 -8.89 8.61
C SER A 303 19.24 -8.00 7.37
N LEU A 304 20.04 -8.34 6.37
CA LEU A 304 20.07 -7.65 5.08
C LEU A 304 18.76 -7.77 4.33
N LEU A 305 18.11 -8.95 4.34
CA LEU A 305 16.82 -9.13 3.73
C LEU A 305 15.72 -8.33 4.47
N THR A 306 15.72 -8.38 5.80
CA THR A 306 14.80 -7.55 6.61
C THR A 306 14.96 -6.07 6.29
N LYS A 307 16.22 -5.59 6.24
CA LYS A 307 16.51 -4.20 5.86
C LYS A 307 16.01 -3.88 4.46
N LYS A 308 16.28 -4.74 3.48
CA LYS A 308 15.82 -4.56 2.10
C LYS A 308 14.31 -4.40 2.02
N LEU A 309 13.55 -5.32 2.61
CA LEU A 309 12.08 -5.25 2.59
C LEU A 309 11.55 -4.00 3.31
N ALA A 310 12.12 -3.64 4.46
CA ALA A 310 11.74 -2.44 5.18
C ALA A 310 12.07 -1.16 4.41
N ASP A 311 13.21 -1.10 3.73
CA ASP A 311 13.60 0.04 2.89
C ASP A 311 12.68 0.18 1.66
N MET A 312 12.25 -0.94 1.07
CA MET A 312 11.25 -0.93 -0.02
C MET A 312 9.93 -0.32 0.46
N VAL A 313 9.42 -0.76 1.62
CA VAL A 313 8.20 -0.19 2.21
C VAL A 313 8.33 1.32 2.40
N ARG A 314 9.41 1.77 3.05
CA ARG A 314 9.64 3.21 3.33
C ARG A 314 9.77 4.05 2.06
N LYS A 315 10.32 3.48 0.98
CA LYS A 315 10.42 4.15 -0.32
C LYS A 315 9.05 4.34 -0.97
N LEU A 316 8.14 3.37 -0.81
CA LEU A 316 6.82 3.36 -1.43
C LEU A 316 5.78 4.12 -0.60
N ASP A 317 5.92 4.08 0.73
CA ASP A 317 5.08 4.80 1.68
C ASP A 317 5.90 5.25 2.90
N ALA A 318 6.27 6.52 2.92
CA ALA A 318 7.03 7.13 4.02
C ALA A 318 6.12 7.61 5.19
N THR A 319 4.81 7.40 5.11
CA THR A 319 3.84 7.92 6.09
C THR A 319 3.54 6.94 7.22
N ARG A 320 4.04 5.69 7.13
CA ARG A 320 3.78 4.60 8.08
C ARG A 320 5.06 3.88 8.49
#